data_7d29167e433bced99fca27d2e78ce9d6
#
_entry.id   7d29167e433bced99fca27d2e78ce9d6
#
_cell.length_a   1.000
_cell.length_b   1.000
_cell.length_c   1.000
_cell.angle_alpha   90.00
_cell.angle_beta   90.00
_cell.angle_gamma   90.00
#
_symmetry.space_group_name_H-M   'P 1'
#
loop_
_entity.id
_entity.type
_entity.pdbx_description
1 polymer ?
#
loop_
_entity_poly.entity_id
_entity_poly.type
_entity_poly.pdbx_seq_one_letter_code
_entity_poly.pdbx_strand_id
1 'polypeptide(L)'
;MLMSTTMARRRPDARRMPVTPQDRRDALIIAAERVFLRHGYRATTMDQIASTAGISKRTLYQLVRSKEQLFTDLLARRQKAFDFKVETVDRPIDVVLFDMLTGWADHILSAKSIALTRVIMADYLHGKTLSRLLNRASEKPCRDALIAYLTGAAARGLLSVDDPELATQMLFGMTLGGIHVKILLGLAKPPRKAELDQRVHAAVALFLRGFTGSDRPAHSPDNSRLR
;
A
#
# COMPACT_ATOMS: atom_id res chain seq x y z
N MET A 1 57.81 -13.34 37.49
CA MET A 1 57.70 -13.60 36.03
C MET A 1 56.23 -13.72 35.69
N LEU A 2 55.55 -12.61 35.43
CA LEU A 2 54.13 -12.53 35.18
C LEU A 2 53.92 -12.27 33.70
N MET A 3 53.38 -13.27 32.96
CA MET A 3 53.00 -13.11 31.56
C MET A 3 51.63 -12.46 31.44
N SER A 4 51.61 -11.29 30.86
CA SER A 4 50.39 -10.52 30.57
C SER A 4 49.87 -10.98 29.24
N THR A 5 48.74 -11.71 29.26
CA THR A 5 48.03 -12.16 28.04
C THR A 5 47.13 -11.02 27.57
N THR A 6 47.54 -10.32 26.55
CA THR A 6 46.74 -9.29 25.86
C THR A 6 45.61 -9.95 25.09
N MET A 7 44.39 -9.85 25.60
CA MET A 7 43.18 -10.25 24.90
C MET A 7 42.90 -9.26 23.76
N ALA A 8 43.17 -9.67 22.53
CA ALA A 8 42.78 -8.91 21.33
C ALA A 8 41.24 -8.85 21.23
N ARG A 9 40.69 -7.65 21.45
CA ARG A 9 39.26 -7.35 21.17
C ARG A 9 39.00 -7.58 19.69
N ARG A 10 38.29 -8.66 19.37
CA ARG A 10 37.67 -8.86 18.03
C ARG A 10 36.76 -7.66 17.75
N ARG A 11 37.10 -6.91 16.71
CA ARG A 11 36.20 -5.91 16.12
C ARG A 11 34.92 -6.60 15.68
N PRO A 12 33.71 -6.02 15.95
CA PRO A 12 32.48 -6.63 15.47
C PRO A 12 32.48 -6.64 13.95
N ASP A 13 32.15 -7.81 13.44
CA ASP A 13 32.11 -8.19 12.04
C ASP A 13 31.40 -7.11 11.18
N ALA A 14 32.13 -6.49 10.27
CA ALA A 14 31.56 -5.58 9.29
C ALA A 14 30.49 -6.35 8.51
N ARG A 15 29.22 -5.95 8.63
CA ARG A 15 28.06 -6.55 7.97
C ARG A 15 28.41 -6.87 6.53
N ARG A 16 28.59 -8.16 6.22
CA ARG A 16 28.83 -8.64 4.85
C ARG A 16 27.70 -8.11 3.97
N MET A 17 28.07 -7.36 2.94
CA MET A 17 27.12 -6.92 1.89
C MET A 17 26.45 -8.16 1.27
N PRO A 18 25.16 -8.06 0.93
CA PRO A 18 24.42 -9.15 0.30
C PRO A 18 25.12 -9.69 -0.95
N VAL A 19 25.06 -10.99 -1.13
CA VAL A 19 25.96 -11.73 -2.05
C VAL A 19 25.48 -11.64 -3.50
N THR A 20 24.16 -11.49 -3.76
CA THR A 20 23.60 -11.42 -5.11
C THR A 20 23.32 -9.98 -5.56
N PRO A 21 23.26 -9.69 -6.88
CA PRO A 21 22.81 -8.38 -7.38
C PRO A 21 21.42 -7.99 -6.88
N GLN A 22 20.52 -8.97 -6.74
CA GLN A 22 19.18 -8.74 -6.23
C GLN A 22 19.19 -8.37 -4.74
N ASP A 23 19.98 -9.09 -3.91
CA ASP A 23 20.11 -8.77 -2.48
C ASP A 23 20.64 -7.35 -2.27
N ARG A 24 21.59 -6.92 -3.12
CA ARG A 24 22.14 -5.55 -3.07
C ARG A 24 21.07 -4.51 -3.42
N ARG A 25 20.24 -4.79 -4.44
CA ARG A 25 19.14 -3.91 -4.84
C ARG A 25 18.09 -3.82 -3.74
N ASP A 26 17.72 -4.93 -3.12
CA ASP A 26 16.78 -4.97 -2.00
C ASP A 26 17.29 -4.21 -0.77
N ALA A 27 18.56 -4.39 -0.42
CA ALA A 27 19.20 -3.62 0.65
C ALA A 27 19.20 -2.10 0.35
N LEU A 28 19.45 -1.74 -0.92
CA LEU A 28 19.41 -0.35 -1.36
C LEU A 28 18.00 0.24 -1.26
N ILE A 29 16.96 -0.49 -1.67
CA ILE A 29 15.56 -0.06 -1.55
C ILE A 29 15.17 0.14 -0.08
N ILE A 30 15.59 -0.77 0.81
CA ILE A 30 15.35 -0.62 2.26
C ILE A 30 16.07 0.62 2.83
N ALA A 31 17.29 0.88 2.40
CA ALA A 31 18.02 2.09 2.80
C ALA A 31 17.32 3.36 2.28
N ALA A 32 16.89 3.37 1.03
CA ALA A 32 16.12 4.46 0.43
C ALA A 32 14.82 4.73 1.19
N GLU A 33 14.04 3.68 1.54
CA GLU A 33 12.83 3.81 2.36
C GLU A 33 13.13 4.54 3.68
N ARG A 34 14.17 4.14 4.40
CA ARG A 34 14.57 4.78 5.67
C ARG A 34 14.89 6.27 5.49
N VAL A 35 15.62 6.61 4.44
CA VAL A 35 16.03 7.99 4.16
C VAL A 35 14.82 8.84 3.74
N PHE A 36 13.94 8.31 2.88
CA PHE A 36 12.71 8.99 2.48
C PHE A 36 11.79 9.26 3.67
N LEU A 37 11.60 8.28 4.55
CA LEU A 37 10.76 8.43 5.74
C LEU A 37 11.34 9.41 6.75
N ARG A 38 12.66 9.53 6.82
CA ARG A 38 13.36 10.43 7.78
C ARG A 38 13.43 11.87 7.29
N HIS A 39 13.69 12.09 6.00
CA HIS A 39 14.03 13.40 5.46
C HIS A 39 12.98 13.93 4.47
N GLY A 40 11.99 13.12 4.12
CA GLY A 40 11.07 13.40 3.00
C GLY A 40 11.74 13.11 1.64
N TYR A 41 10.94 13.11 0.58
CA TYR A 41 11.45 12.77 -0.75
C TYR A 41 12.41 13.84 -1.29
N ARG A 42 12.07 15.14 -1.16
CA ARG A 42 12.86 16.24 -1.75
C ARG A 42 14.22 16.42 -1.12
N ALA A 43 14.27 16.45 0.22
CA ALA A 43 15.53 16.64 0.95
C ALA A 43 16.44 15.41 0.90
N THR A 44 15.93 14.27 0.45
CA THR A 44 16.74 13.06 0.26
C THR A 44 17.68 13.21 -0.93
N THR A 45 18.97 12.93 -0.71
CA THR A 45 20.01 12.87 -1.74
C THR A 45 20.44 11.42 -2.00
N MET A 46 20.98 11.17 -3.19
CA MET A 46 21.53 9.85 -3.55
C MET A 46 22.75 9.51 -2.66
N ASP A 47 23.49 10.51 -2.20
CA ASP A 47 24.63 10.32 -1.29
C ASP A 47 24.20 9.85 0.09
N GLN A 48 23.11 10.39 0.64
CA GLN A 48 22.52 9.91 1.90
C GLN A 48 22.05 8.46 1.78
N ILE A 49 21.46 8.10 0.64
CA ILE A 49 21.00 6.72 0.38
C ILE A 49 22.21 5.78 0.28
N ALA A 50 23.27 6.15 -0.47
CA ALA A 50 24.48 5.35 -0.60
C ALA A 50 25.15 5.12 0.75
N SER A 51 25.30 6.19 1.55
CA SER A 51 25.85 6.12 2.91
C SER A 51 25.02 5.22 3.83
N THR A 52 23.67 5.33 3.78
CA THR A 52 22.77 4.50 4.59
C THR A 52 22.81 3.03 4.17
N ALA A 53 23.01 2.76 2.86
CA ALA A 53 23.15 1.42 2.32
C ALA A 53 24.55 0.82 2.54
N GLY A 54 25.52 1.62 2.97
CA GLY A 54 26.91 1.19 3.15
C GLY A 54 27.65 0.89 1.84
N ILE A 55 27.28 1.58 0.74
CA ILE A 55 27.87 1.41 -0.59
C ILE A 55 28.47 2.72 -1.12
N SER A 56 29.39 2.60 -2.09
CA SER A 56 29.91 3.78 -2.76
C SER A 56 28.86 4.42 -3.68
N LYS A 57 28.96 5.72 -3.90
CA LYS A 57 28.12 6.45 -4.87
C LYS A 57 28.20 5.82 -6.28
N ARG A 58 29.38 5.38 -6.70
CA ARG A 58 29.60 4.66 -7.98
C ARG A 58 28.77 3.36 -8.03
N THR A 59 28.81 2.57 -6.97
CA THR A 59 28.02 1.32 -6.87
C THR A 59 26.51 1.62 -6.91
N LEU A 60 26.06 2.67 -6.25
CA LEU A 60 24.66 3.08 -6.26
C LEU A 60 24.19 3.39 -7.69
N TYR A 61 24.93 4.22 -8.45
CA TYR A 61 24.55 4.57 -9.81
C TYR A 61 24.69 3.42 -10.83
N GLN A 62 25.43 2.37 -10.49
CA GLN A 62 25.40 1.11 -11.27
C GLN A 62 24.12 0.31 -11.07
N LEU A 63 23.49 0.42 -9.88
CA LEU A 63 22.27 -0.34 -9.53
C LEU A 63 20.98 0.40 -9.91
N VAL A 64 20.98 1.75 -9.86
CA VAL A 64 19.79 2.57 -10.09
C VAL A 64 20.16 3.89 -10.77
N ARG A 65 19.25 4.37 -11.61
CA ARG A 65 19.49 5.58 -12.44
C ARG A 65 19.12 6.87 -11.71
N SER A 66 18.12 6.84 -10.82
CA SER A 66 17.57 8.03 -10.20
C SER A 66 16.87 7.74 -8.86
N LYS A 67 16.66 8.80 -8.10
CA LYS A 67 15.85 8.78 -6.88
C LYS A 67 14.39 8.37 -7.16
N GLU A 68 13.85 8.81 -8.29
CA GLU A 68 12.50 8.43 -8.73
C GLU A 68 12.39 6.94 -9.02
N GLN A 69 13.41 6.35 -9.67
CA GLN A 69 13.46 4.90 -9.87
C GLN A 69 13.48 4.15 -8.54
N LEU A 70 14.29 4.57 -7.57
CA LEU A 70 14.32 3.96 -6.24
C LEU A 70 12.96 4.03 -5.55
N PHE A 71 12.27 5.15 -5.70
CA PHE A 71 10.92 5.31 -5.13
C PHE A 71 9.92 4.38 -5.83
N THR A 72 9.98 4.24 -7.14
CA THR A 72 9.16 3.30 -7.92
C THR A 72 9.44 1.85 -7.49
N ASP A 73 10.72 1.48 -7.37
CA ASP A 73 11.12 0.14 -6.92
C ASP A 73 10.64 -0.15 -5.49
N LEU A 74 10.68 0.86 -4.60
CA LEU A 74 10.14 0.76 -3.25
C LEU A 74 8.64 0.45 -3.27
N LEU A 75 7.86 1.20 -4.04
CA LEU A 75 6.43 0.96 -4.17
C LEU A 75 6.12 -0.42 -4.75
N ALA A 76 6.83 -0.82 -5.81
CA ALA A 76 6.67 -2.14 -6.44
C ALA A 76 7.02 -3.29 -5.48
N ARG A 77 8.09 -3.13 -4.69
CA ARG A 77 8.46 -4.10 -3.65
C ARG A 77 7.39 -4.24 -2.58
N ARG A 78 6.81 -3.14 -2.16
CA ARG A 78 5.71 -3.12 -1.16
C ARG A 78 4.46 -3.78 -1.72
N GLN A 79 4.12 -3.50 -2.97
CA GLN A 79 2.98 -4.13 -3.65
C GLN A 79 3.18 -5.65 -3.77
N LYS A 80 4.38 -6.09 -4.18
CA LYS A 80 4.70 -7.52 -4.25
C LYS A 80 4.62 -8.21 -2.88
N ALA A 81 5.02 -7.53 -1.80
CA ALA A 81 4.88 -8.04 -0.44
C ALA A 81 3.42 -8.10 0.03
N PHE A 82 2.54 -7.33 -0.61
CA PHE A 82 1.11 -7.30 -0.41
C PHE A 82 0.36 -8.17 -1.44
N ASP A 83 1.00 -8.97 -2.27
CA ASP A 83 0.32 -9.84 -3.25
C ASP A 83 -0.70 -10.77 -2.56
N PHE A 84 -1.84 -10.15 -2.22
CA PHE A 84 -2.92 -10.72 -1.44
C PHE A 84 -3.84 -11.46 -2.41
N LYS A 85 -3.60 -12.75 -2.52
CA LYS A 85 -4.46 -13.65 -3.29
C LYS A 85 -5.61 -14.10 -2.40
N VAL A 86 -6.79 -13.54 -2.65
CA VAL A 86 -8.02 -14.08 -2.08
C VAL A 86 -8.50 -15.20 -2.97
N GLU A 87 -8.67 -16.38 -2.39
CA GLU A 87 -9.34 -17.46 -3.06
C GLU A 87 -10.83 -17.11 -3.21
N THR A 88 -11.32 -17.08 -4.44
CA THR A 88 -12.67 -16.60 -4.77
C THR A 88 -13.60 -17.71 -5.25
N VAL A 89 -13.03 -18.87 -5.56
CA VAL A 89 -13.79 -20.03 -6.08
C VAL A 89 -14.51 -20.71 -4.93
N ASP A 90 -15.80 -20.98 -5.13
CA ASP A 90 -16.68 -21.70 -4.20
C ASP A 90 -16.76 -21.13 -2.76
N ARG A 91 -16.45 -19.85 -2.60
CA ARG A 91 -16.57 -19.15 -1.31
C ARG A 91 -17.76 -18.19 -1.30
N PRO A 92 -18.47 -18.04 -0.15
CA PRO A 92 -19.51 -17.04 0.01
C PRO A 92 -19.00 -15.62 -0.27
N ILE A 93 -19.82 -14.81 -0.95
CA ILE A 93 -19.42 -13.49 -1.40
C ILE A 93 -19.06 -12.53 -0.27
N ASP A 94 -19.77 -12.62 0.86
CA ASP A 94 -19.50 -11.84 2.06
C ASP A 94 -18.13 -12.15 2.65
N VAL A 95 -17.73 -13.42 2.64
CA VAL A 95 -16.42 -13.89 3.12
C VAL A 95 -15.32 -13.38 2.21
N VAL A 96 -15.49 -13.47 0.88
CA VAL A 96 -14.49 -12.98 -0.08
C VAL A 96 -14.33 -11.46 0.03
N LEU A 97 -15.43 -10.71 0.08
CA LEU A 97 -15.39 -9.26 0.23
C LEU A 97 -14.75 -8.86 1.56
N PHE A 98 -15.07 -9.56 2.64
CA PHE A 98 -14.45 -9.32 3.94
C PHE A 98 -12.93 -9.49 3.88
N ASP A 99 -12.44 -10.60 3.32
CA ASP A 99 -11.01 -10.89 3.21
C ASP A 99 -10.29 -9.86 2.33
N MET A 100 -10.86 -9.51 1.17
CA MET A 100 -10.30 -8.51 0.27
C MET A 100 -10.17 -7.14 0.95
N LEU A 101 -11.24 -6.67 1.59
CA LEU A 101 -11.28 -5.36 2.22
C LEU A 101 -10.42 -5.29 3.48
N THR A 102 -10.38 -6.36 4.28
CA THR A 102 -9.55 -6.45 5.48
C THR A 102 -8.06 -6.46 5.11
N GLY A 103 -7.67 -7.28 4.14
CA GLY A 103 -6.29 -7.31 3.68
C GLY A 103 -5.85 -5.97 3.10
N TRP A 104 -6.70 -5.31 2.33
CA TRP A 104 -6.44 -3.97 1.80
C TRP A 104 -6.31 -2.93 2.92
N ALA A 105 -7.21 -2.99 3.92
CA ALA A 105 -7.17 -2.12 5.08
C ALA A 105 -5.88 -2.29 5.89
N ASP A 106 -5.47 -3.52 6.19
CA ASP A 106 -4.23 -3.83 6.90
C ASP A 106 -3.01 -3.27 6.17
N HIS A 107 -2.99 -3.38 4.85
CA HIS A 107 -1.92 -2.80 4.03
C HIS A 107 -1.88 -1.28 4.10
N ILE A 108 -3.00 -0.61 3.85
CA ILE A 108 -3.10 0.86 3.77
C ILE A 108 -2.88 1.51 5.14
N LEU A 109 -3.44 0.92 6.21
CA LEU A 109 -3.36 1.45 7.57
C LEU A 109 -2.07 1.06 8.29
N SER A 110 -1.19 0.26 7.67
CA SER A 110 0.11 -0.07 8.27
C SER A 110 0.92 1.21 8.54
N ALA A 111 1.69 1.22 9.64
CA ALA A 111 2.51 2.37 10.01
C ALA A 111 3.44 2.84 8.87
N LYS A 112 3.98 1.89 8.10
CA LYS A 112 4.84 2.18 6.95
C LYS A 112 4.07 2.81 5.79
N SER A 113 2.86 2.33 5.48
CA SER A 113 2.03 2.91 4.41
C SER A 113 1.60 4.32 4.76
N ILE A 114 1.13 4.55 5.98
CA ILE A 114 0.77 5.89 6.48
C ILE A 114 1.96 6.85 6.41
N ALA A 115 3.13 6.44 6.88
CA ALA A 115 4.33 7.27 6.84
C ALA A 115 4.73 7.62 5.40
N LEU A 116 4.69 6.65 4.47
CA LEU A 116 5.00 6.87 3.06
C LEU A 116 3.98 7.77 2.37
N THR A 117 2.68 7.58 2.66
CA THR A 117 1.62 8.45 2.13
C THR A 117 1.80 9.89 2.60
N ARG A 118 2.21 10.12 3.84
CA ARG A 118 2.55 11.47 4.34
C ARG A 118 3.73 12.09 3.59
N VAL A 119 4.77 11.31 3.26
CA VAL A 119 5.91 11.77 2.43
C VAL A 119 5.42 12.20 1.05
N ILE A 120 4.51 11.44 0.44
CA ILE A 120 3.92 11.74 -0.88
C ILE A 120 3.04 13.00 -0.81
N MET A 121 2.22 13.12 0.24
CA MET A 121 1.37 14.31 0.44
C MET A 121 2.21 15.57 0.63
N ALA A 122 3.30 15.51 1.39
CA ALA A 122 4.21 16.64 1.58
C ALA A 122 4.90 17.08 0.28
N ASP A 123 5.11 16.14 -0.66
CA ASP A 123 5.71 16.45 -1.96
C ASP A 123 4.70 16.97 -3.00
N TYR A 124 3.39 16.85 -2.75
CA TYR A 124 2.32 17.17 -3.70
C TYR A 124 2.39 18.61 -4.23
N LEU A 125 2.73 19.57 -3.39
CA LEU A 125 2.88 20.99 -3.78
C LEU A 125 3.98 21.22 -4.83
N HIS A 126 4.87 20.25 -5.00
CA HIS A 126 6.01 20.33 -5.90
C HIS A 126 5.83 19.48 -7.17
N GLY A 127 4.70 18.81 -7.30
CA GLY A 127 4.34 18.02 -8.47
C GLY A 127 3.55 16.76 -8.13
N LYS A 128 2.96 16.16 -9.14
CA LYS A 128 2.07 14.98 -8.98
C LYS A 128 2.79 13.65 -9.25
N THR A 129 4.13 13.66 -9.40
CA THR A 129 4.88 12.45 -9.80
C THR A 129 4.73 11.32 -8.79
N LEU A 130 4.98 11.58 -7.51
CA LEU A 130 4.89 10.55 -6.46
C LEU A 130 3.48 10.03 -6.26
N SER A 131 2.46 10.90 -6.34
CA SER A 131 1.05 10.52 -6.24
C SER A 131 0.65 9.60 -7.40
N ARG A 132 1.11 9.87 -8.62
CA ARG A 132 0.87 9.01 -9.78
C ARG A 132 1.57 7.66 -9.64
N LEU A 133 2.80 7.63 -9.10
CA LEU A 133 3.53 6.39 -8.84
C LEU A 133 2.81 5.54 -7.79
N LEU A 134 2.36 6.14 -6.69
CA LEU A 134 1.58 5.45 -5.65
C LEU A 134 0.30 4.84 -6.24
N ASN A 135 -0.48 5.62 -6.98
CA ASN A 135 -1.71 5.15 -7.61
C ASN A 135 -1.43 3.94 -8.53
N ARG A 136 -0.43 4.03 -9.41
CA ARG A 136 -0.10 2.94 -10.35
C ARG A 136 0.40 1.68 -9.66
N ALA A 137 1.23 1.83 -8.63
CA ALA A 137 1.94 0.71 -8.02
C ALA A 137 1.17 0.05 -6.86
N SER A 138 0.20 0.72 -6.25
CA SER A 138 -0.46 0.23 -5.04
C SER A 138 -1.99 0.31 -5.12
N GLU A 139 -2.55 1.49 -5.35
CA GLU A 139 -4.00 1.69 -5.26
C GLU A 139 -4.75 1.04 -6.43
N LYS A 140 -4.26 1.25 -7.65
CA LYS A 140 -4.90 0.73 -8.87
C LYS A 140 -4.99 -0.79 -8.89
N PRO A 141 -3.95 -1.59 -8.60
CA PRO A 141 -4.05 -3.05 -8.60
C PRO A 141 -5.10 -3.58 -7.61
N CYS A 142 -5.17 -3.01 -6.41
CA CYS A 142 -6.17 -3.41 -5.41
C CYS A 142 -7.59 -3.09 -5.86
N ARG A 143 -7.79 -1.88 -6.40
CA ARG A 143 -9.09 -1.46 -6.94
C ARG A 143 -9.52 -2.32 -8.12
N ASP A 144 -8.61 -2.56 -9.08
CA ASP A 144 -8.91 -3.38 -10.27
C ASP A 144 -9.28 -4.81 -9.88
N ALA A 145 -8.63 -5.39 -8.87
CA ALA A 145 -8.96 -6.71 -8.35
C ALA A 145 -10.39 -6.77 -7.78
N LEU A 146 -10.80 -5.75 -7.01
CA LEU A 146 -12.15 -5.69 -6.46
C LEU A 146 -13.19 -5.42 -7.55
N ILE A 147 -12.91 -4.55 -8.52
CA ILE A 147 -13.78 -4.31 -9.69
C ILE A 147 -13.98 -5.62 -10.46
N ALA A 148 -12.90 -6.35 -10.75
CA ALA A 148 -12.98 -7.62 -11.47
C ALA A 148 -13.81 -8.65 -10.70
N TYR A 149 -13.66 -8.73 -9.39
CA TYR A 149 -14.44 -9.61 -8.54
C TYR A 149 -15.95 -9.26 -8.56
N LEU A 150 -16.28 -7.98 -8.38
CA LEU A 150 -17.68 -7.53 -8.41
C LEU A 150 -18.33 -7.75 -9.78
N THR A 151 -17.59 -7.47 -10.86
CA THR A 151 -18.05 -7.74 -12.24
C THR A 151 -18.33 -9.22 -12.44
N GLY A 152 -17.44 -10.10 -12.00
CA GLY A 152 -17.64 -11.54 -12.07
C GLY A 152 -18.79 -12.04 -11.20
N ALA A 153 -19.01 -11.45 -10.03
CA ALA A 153 -20.15 -11.78 -9.16
C ALA A 153 -21.48 -11.35 -9.78
N ALA A 154 -21.53 -10.16 -10.39
CA ALA A 154 -22.69 -9.68 -11.11
C ALA A 154 -23.02 -10.58 -12.33
N ALA A 155 -22.01 -10.97 -13.10
CA ALA A 155 -22.20 -11.88 -14.25
C ALA A 155 -22.74 -13.26 -13.83
N ARG A 156 -22.47 -13.71 -12.61
CA ARG A 156 -23.03 -14.94 -12.03
C ARG A 156 -24.40 -14.74 -11.36
N GLY A 157 -24.96 -13.54 -11.38
CA GLY A 157 -26.24 -13.23 -10.74
C GLY A 157 -26.20 -13.18 -9.20
N LEU A 158 -25.02 -13.12 -8.61
CA LEU A 158 -24.86 -13.04 -7.15
C LEU A 158 -25.09 -11.63 -6.60
N LEU A 159 -24.95 -10.61 -7.47
CA LEU A 159 -25.15 -9.20 -7.16
C LEU A 159 -25.84 -8.50 -8.33
N SER A 160 -26.62 -7.45 -8.03
CA SER A 160 -27.15 -6.50 -9.02
C SER A 160 -26.31 -5.21 -8.93
N VAL A 161 -25.16 -5.18 -9.62
CA VAL A 161 -24.24 -4.05 -9.66
C VAL A 161 -24.15 -3.54 -11.09
N ASP A 162 -24.69 -2.34 -11.33
CA ASP A 162 -24.66 -1.69 -12.64
C ASP A 162 -23.31 -1.04 -12.95
N ASP A 163 -22.66 -0.49 -11.91
CA ASP A 163 -21.35 0.16 -11.98
C ASP A 163 -20.41 -0.43 -10.92
N PRO A 164 -19.58 -1.43 -11.29
CA PRO A 164 -18.63 -2.06 -10.38
C PRO A 164 -17.53 -1.09 -9.88
N GLU A 165 -17.18 -0.05 -10.65
CA GLU A 165 -16.20 0.96 -10.23
C GLU A 165 -16.78 1.83 -9.11
N LEU A 166 -17.99 2.34 -9.26
CA LEU A 166 -18.68 3.10 -8.22
C LEU A 166 -18.91 2.25 -6.96
N ALA A 167 -19.34 1.00 -7.13
CA ALA A 167 -19.53 0.04 -6.04
C ALA A 167 -18.23 -0.18 -5.24
N THR A 168 -17.10 -0.30 -5.94
CA THR A 168 -15.77 -0.39 -5.33
C THR A 168 -15.42 0.86 -4.52
N GLN A 169 -15.70 2.06 -5.06
CA GLN A 169 -15.48 3.33 -4.36
C GLN A 169 -16.35 3.44 -3.10
N MET A 170 -17.61 3.01 -3.16
CA MET A 170 -18.51 2.97 -2.00
C MET A 170 -18.01 2.03 -0.91
N LEU A 171 -17.60 0.80 -1.27
CA LEU A 171 -17.03 -0.16 -0.32
C LEU A 171 -15.77 0.39 0.36
N PHE A 172 -14.87 0.99 -0.42
CA PHE A 172 -13.68 1.63 0.13
C PHE A 172 -14.02 2.78 1.06
N GLY A 173 -14.96 3.65 0.66
CA GLY A 173 -15.42 4.79 1.47
C GLY A 173 -16.00 4.36 2.81
N MET A 174 -16.86 3.33 2.83
CA MET A 174 -17.48 2.80 4.06
C MET A 174 -16.46 2.14 4.99
N THR A 175 -15.46 1.47 4.43
CA THR A 175 -14.46 0.73 5.22
C THR A 175 -13.33 1.63 5.70
N LEU A 176 -12.71 2.40 4.84
CA LEU A 176 -11.45 3.10 5.09
C LEU A 176 -11.52 4.62 5.00
N GLY A 177 -12.40 5.18 4.13
CA GLY A 177 -12.29 6.58 3.73
C GLY A 177 -12.11 7.58 4.87
N GLY A 178 -13.05 7.61 5.82
CA GLY A 178 -13.01 8.56 6.93
C GLY A 178 -11.88 8.30 7.93
N ILE A 179 -11.58 7.04 8.23
CA ILE A 179 -10.55 6.70 9.21
C ILE A 179 -9.14 6.90 8.66
N HIS A 180 -8.92 6.56 7.39
CA HIS A 180 -7.63 6.75 6.73
C HIS A 180 -7.21 8.23 6.73
N VAL A 181 -8.12 9.12 6.37
CA VAL A 181 -7.88 10.57 6.42
C VAL A 181 -7.54 11.05 7.84
N LYS A 182 -8.31 10.63 8.86
CA LYS A 182 -8.02 10.99 10.25
C LYS A 182 -6.64 10.52 10.70
N ILE A 183 -6.23 9.32 10.32
CA ILE A 183 -4.89 8.79 10.64
C ILE A 183 -3.81 9.59 9.92
N LEU A 184 -3.97 9.89 8.63
CA LEU A 184 -3.03 10.71 7.86
C LEU A 184 -2.82 12.09 8.48
N LEU A 185 -3.89 12.71 8.97
CA LEU A 185 -3.84 14.01 9.65
C LEU A 185 -3.36 13.92 11.11
N GLY A 186 -3.12 12.73 11.66
CA GLY A 186 -2.70 12.54 13.05
C GLY A 186 -3.85 12.71 14.06
N LEU A 187 -5.09 12.74 13.62
CA LEU A 187 -6.30 12.89 14.45
C LEU A 187 -6.79 11.58 15.05
N ALA A 188 -6.30 10.45 14.55
CA ALA A 188 -6.63 9.13 15.06
C ALA A 188 -5.42 8.19 14.96
N LYS A 189 -5.44 7.13 15.77
CA LYS A 189 -4.51 5.99 15.64
C LYS A 189 -5.16 4.91 14.76
N PRO A 190 -4.36 4.02 14.13
CA PRO A 190 -4.90 2.85 13.46
C PRO A 190 -5.79 2.05 14.44
N PRO A 191 -6.96 1.55 13.98
CA PRO A 191 -7.86 0.78 14.81
C PRO A 191 -7.22 -0.54 15.20
N ARG A 192 -7.67 -1.13 16.30
CA ARG A 192 -7.34 -2.51 16.65
C ARG A 192 -7.98 -3.45 15.63
N LYS A 193 -7.41 -4.63 15.45
CA LYS A 193 -7.91 -5.63 14.48
C LYS A 193 -9.40 -5.89 14.62
N ALA A 194 -9.89 -6.13 15.83
CA ALA A 194 -11.31 -6.38 16.07
C ALA A 194 -12.22 -5.20 15.67
N GLU A 195 -11.78 -3.96 15.86
CA GLU A 195 -12.52 -2.76 15.46
C GLU A 195 -12.58 -2.62 13.94
N LEU A 196 -11.47 -2.94 13.28
CA LEU A 196 -11.39 -2.95 11.82
C LEU A 196 -12.29 -4.04 11.24
N ASP A 197 -12.20 -5.26 11.76
CA ASP A 197 -13.02 -6.40 11.32
C ASP A 197 -14.52 -6.12 11.50
N GLN A 198 -14.92 -5.57 12.64
CA GLN A 198 -16.32 -5.17 12.87
C GLN A 198 -16.79 -4.13 11.84
N ARG A 199 -15.94 -3.15 11.54
CA ARG A 199 -16.24 -2.13 10.54
C ARG A 199 -16.37 -2.70 9.13
N VAL A 200 -15.47 -3.60 8.74
CA VAL A 200 -15.51 -4.27 7.45
C VAL A 200 -16.75 -5.16 7.32
N HIS A 201 -17.07 -5.96 8.35
CA HIS A 201 -18.30 -6.75 8.38
C HIS A 201 -19.55 -5.88 8.22
N ALA A 202 -19.65 -4.77 8.95
CA ALA A 202 -20.78 -3.86 8.84
C ALA A 202 -20.90 -3.26 7.43
N ALA A 203 -19.77 -2.84 6.82
CA ALA A 203 -19.74 -2.29 5.47
C ALA A 203 -20.16 -3.32 4.41
N VAL A 204 -19.64 -4.55 4.48
CA VAL A 204 -20.00 -5.65 3.59
C VAL A 204 -21.47 -6.00 3.72
N ALA A 205 -21.99 -6.11 4.96
CA ALA A 205 -23.40 -6.42 5.21
C ALA A 205 -24.34 -5.32 4.67
N LEU A 206 -23.99 -4.05 4.81
CA LEU A 206 -24.75 -2.92 4.26
C LEU A 206 -24.71 -2.94 2.72
N PHE A 207 -23.54 -3.14 2.16
CA PHE A 207 -23.35 -3.22 0.72
C PHE A 207 -24.20 -4.35 0.10
N LEU A 208 -24.08 -5.56 0.63
CA LEU A 208 -24.82 -6.71 0.11
C LEU A 208 -26.32 -6.51 0.18
N ARG A 209 -26.84 -5.95 1.28
CA ARG A 209 -28.29 -5.62 1.39
C ARG A 209 -28.76 -4.65 0.30
N GLY A 210 -27.91 -3.71 -0.11
CA GLY A 210 -28.24 -2.76 -1.18
C GLY A 210 -28.17 -3.34 -2.59
N PHE A 211 -27.40 -4.41 -2.79
CA PHE A 211 -27.13 -4.96 -4.12
C PHE A 211 -27.63 -6.40 -4.34
N THR A 212 -28.23 -7.06 -3.32
CA THR A 212 -28.84 -8.39 -3.44
C THR A 212 -30.38 -8.34 -3.45
N GLY A 213 -30.99 -7.17 -3.19
CA GLY A 213 -32.47 -7.02 -3.15
C GLY A 213 -33.07 -6.92 -4.54
N SER A 214 -34.13 -7.72 -4.81
CA SER A 214 -34.92 -7.72 -6.04
C SER A 214 -35.85 -6.52 -6.22
N ASP A 215 -35.93 -5.60 -5.26
CA ASP A 215 -36.75 -4.39 -5.29
C ASP A 215 -35.92 -3.13 -5.48
N ARG A 216 -35.47 -2.90 -6.72
CA ARG A 216 -35.02 -1.56 -7.13
C ARG A 216 -36.15 -0.86 -7.86
N PRO A 217 -36.69 0.27 -7.35
CA PRO A 217 -37.42 1.17 -8.22
C PRO A 217 -36.47 1.62 -9.33
N ALA A 218 -36.87 1.47 -10.58
CA ALA A 218 -36.12 1.94 -11.74
C ALA A 218 -35.87 3.47 -11.62
N HIS A 219 -34.76 3.83 -11.02
CA HIS A 219 -34.32 5.23 -10.99
C HIS A 219 -33.52 5.48 -12.27
N SER A 220 -34.24 5.86 -13.32
CA SER A 220 -33.60 6.45 -14.51
C SER A 220 -33.06 7.82 -14.11
N PRO A 221 -31.75 8.07 -14.13
CA PRO A 221 -31.26 9.42 -13.95
C PRO A 221 -31.64 10.19 -15.21
N ASP A 222 -32.61 11.08 -15.08
CA ASP A 222 -32.87 12.13 -16.08
C ASP A 222 -31.64 13.08 -16.11
N ASN A 223 -30.74 12.79 -17.03
CA ASN A 223 -29.48 13.53 -17.22
C ASN A 223 -29.68 14.81 -18.04
N SER A 224 -30.94 15.32 -18.18
CA SER A 224 -31.27 16.48 -18.99
C SER A 224 -31.04 17.85 -18.32
N ARG A 225 -30.53 17.91 -17.07
CA ARG A 225 -30.41 19.16 -16.30
C ARG A 225 -29.00 19.65 -15.96
N LEU A 226 -27.96 19.15 -16.64
CA LEU A 226 -26.60 19.69 -16.51
C LEU A 226 -26.04 20.08 -17.89
N ARG A 227 -26.59 21.15 -18.46
CA ARG A 227 -25.93 21.96 -19.48
C ARG A 227 -25.81 23.39 -18.98
#